data_1438434a7647f3ed38452cebc2cd00ed
#
_entry.id   1438434a7647f3ed38452cebc2cd00ed
#
_cell.length_a   1.000
_cell.length_b   1.000
_cell.length_c   1.000
_cell.angle_alpha   90.00
_cell.angle_beta   90.00
_cell.angle_gamma   90.00
#
_symmetry.space_group_name_H-M   'P 1'
#
loop_
_entity.id
_entity.type
_entity.pdbx_description
1 polymer ?
#
loop_
_entity_poly.entity_id
_entity_poly.type
_entity_poly.pdbx_seq_one_letter_code
_entity_poly.pdbx_strand_id
1 'polypeptide(L)'
;MSEACPSCGLAVAGGTDGCQRLFDSIGLREYEDMRFARYHRIVVDVYAMQHPDRYGRSAKSFAAHLTGLCTWLENEAGAQSVNASVQRWLSGPSPVARPPLPPSYGALTIRELVEAEDPARYGEALRRWAQSTWNAYASLHVTARAWIATSLSYGNR
;
A
#
# COMPACT_ATOMS: atom_id res chain seq x y z
N MET A 1 13.26 -23.62 -9.21
CA MET A 1 12.04 -23.23 -9.95
C MET A 1 11.41 -22.03 -9.26
N SER A 2 10.96 -21.08 -10.01
CA SER A 2 10.18 -19.96 -9.48
C SER A 2 8.71 -20.36 -9.37
N GLU A 3 8.12 -20.10 -8.20
CA GLU A 3 6.70 -20.27 -7.97
C GLU A 3 6.04 -18.89 -7.93
N ALA A 4 4.83 -18.78 -8.41
CA ALA A 4 4.10 -17.52 -8.30
C ALA A 4 3.62 -17.30 -6.88
N CYS A 5 3.83 -16.09 -6.35
CA CYS A 5 3.16 -15.66 -5.13
C CYS A 5 1.64 -15.69 -5.36
N PRO A 6 0.86 -16.45 -4.58
CA PRO A 6 -0.57 -16.61 -4.84
C PRO A 6 -1.39 -15.33 -4.68
N SER A 7 -0.85 -14.33 -3.97
CA SER A 7 -1.53 -13.04 -3.80
C SER A 7 -1.25 -12.07 -4.94
N CYS A 8 0.02 -11.77 -5.21
CA CYS A 8 0.39 -10.72 -6.18
C CYS A 8 0.85 -11.25 -7.54
N GLY A 9 1.01 -12.56 -7.69
CA GLY A 9 1.45 -13.17 -8.94
C GLY A 9 2.95 -13.08 -9.23
N LEU A 10 3.73 -12.51 -8.32
CA LEU A 10 5.20 -12.41 -8.50
C LEU A 10 5.82 -13.80 -8.65
N ALA A 11 6.48 -14.03 -9.78
CA ALA A 11 7.27 -15.25 -9.99
C ALA A 11 8.60 -15.13 -9.25
N VAL A 12 8.79 -15.92 -8.21
CA VAL A 12 9.97 -15.86 -7.33
C VAL A 12 10.20 -17.21 -6.66
N ALA A 13 11.48 -17.57 -6.45
CA ALA A 13 11.80 -18.79 -5.73
C ALA A 13 11.22 -18.76 -4.32
N GLY A 14 10.44 -19.78 -3.95
CA GLY A 14 9.78 -19.89 -2.66
C GLY A 14 8.41 -19.19 -2.57
N GLY A 15 7.82 -18.77 -3.68
CA GLY A 15 6.44 -18.26 -3.74
C GLY A 15 6.17 -17.15 -2.72
N THR A 16 5.26 -17.38 -1.78
CA THR A 16 4.91 -16.42 -0.72
C THR A 16 6.10 -15.98 0.11
N ASP A 17 6.95 -16.93 0.53
CA ASP A 17 8.13 -16.61 1.36
C ASP A 17 9.18 -15.85 0.55
N GLY A 18 9.36 -16.19 -0.72
CA GLY A 18 10.24 -15.45 -1.63
C GLY A 18 9.78 -14.02 -1.83
N CYS A 19 8.48 -13.82 -2.03
CA CYS A 19 7.87 -12.50 -2.12
C CYS A 19 8.10 -11.68 -0.85
N GLN A 20 7.90 -12.29 0.33
CA GLN A 20 8.14 -11.63 1.61
C GLN A 20 9.60 -11.23 1.78
N ARG A 21 10.55 -12.12 1.41
CA ARG A 21 11.98 -11.78 1.48
C ARG A 21 12.36 -10.58 0.62
N LEU A 22 11.73 -10.41 -0.55
CA LEU A 22 11.95 -9.19 -1.36
C LEU A 22 11.42 -7.94 -0.65
N PHE A 23 10.24 -8.03 -0.06
CA PHE A 23 9.69 -6.92 0.74
C PHE A 23 10.60 -6.55 1.92
N ASP A 24 11.10 -7.54 2.64
CA ASP A 24 12.03 -7.34 3.75
C ASP A 24 13.35 -6.70 3.28
N SER A 25 13.85 -7.08 2.11
CA SER A 25 15.07 -6.49 1.52
C SER A 25 14.88 -5.02 1.13
N ILE A 26 13.68 -4.66 0.67
CA ILE A 26 13.32 -3.27 0.39
C ILE A 26 13.27 -2.46 1.70
N GLY A 27 12.65 -3.01 2.75
CA GLY A 27 12.63 -2.39 4.08
C GLY A 27 14.04 -2.16 4.65
N LEU A 28 14.95 -3.10 4.43
CA LEU A 28 16.34 -2.95 4.84
C LEU A 28 17.05 -1.81 4.07
N ARG A 29 16.86 -1.74 2.75
CA ARG A 29 17.37 -0.62 1.94
C ARG A 29 16.89 0.73 2.46
N GLU A 30 15.60 0.84 2.77
CA GLU A 30 15.00 2.07 3.31
C GLU A 30 15.55 2.45 4.68
N TYR A 31 15.88 1.45 5.50
CA TYR A 31 16.50 1.66 6.80
C TYR A 31 17.97 2.10 6.69
N GLU A 32 18.71 1.55 5.75
CA GLU A 32 20.16 1.83 5.57
C GLU A 32 20.43 3.15 4.82
N ASP A 33 19.49 3.62 4.00
CA ASP A 33 19.68 4.81 3.16
C ASP A 33 18.48 5.76 3.23
N MET A 34 18.68 6.89 3.87
CA MET A 34 17.66 7.93 4.07
C MET A 34 17.03 8.46 2.79
N ARG A 35 17.71 8.32 1.65
CA ARG A 35 17.15 8.73 0.36
C ARG A 35 15.96 7.88 -0.06
N PHE A 36 15.89 6.63 0.41
CA PHE A 36 14.77 5.72 0.20
C PHE A 36 13.76 5.72 1.36
N ALA A 37 14.18 6.10 2.56
CA ALA A 37 13.37 6.02 3.78
C ALA A 37 12.04 6.78 3.69
N ARG A 38 12.00 7.88 2.95
CA ARG A 38 10.78 8.69 2.74
C ARG A 38 9.65 7.92 2.05
N TYR A 39 9.96 6.83 1.38
CA TYR A 39 8.99 6.00 0.67
C TYR A 39 8.45 4.84 1.51
N HIS A 40 8.97 4.62 2.72
CA HIS A 40 8.64 3.45 3.52
C HIS A 40 7.13 3.26 3.69
N ARG A 41 6.39 4.28 4.08
CA ARG A 41 4.95 4.19 4.33
C ARG A 41 4.19 3.73 3.09
N ILE A 42 4.43 4.34 1.94
CA ILE A 42 3.70 3.97 0.73
C ILE A 42 4.10 2.60 0.20
N VAL A 43 5.35 2.20 0.34
CA VAL A 43 5.79 0.83 0.01
C VAL A 43 5.00 -0.19 0.82
N VAL A 44 4.83 0.04 2.12
CA VAL A 44 4.02 -0.82 2.99
C VAL A 44 2.55 -0.83 2.54
N ASP A 45 1.97 0.33 2.22
CA ASP A 45 0.58 0.42 1.80
C ASP A 45 0.32 -0.34 0.50
N VAL A 46 1.19 -0.19 -0.51
CA VAL A 46 1.05 -0.92 -1.79
C VAL A 46 1.21 -2.43 -1.59
N TYR A 47 2.23 -2.84 -0.84
CA TYR A 47 2.47 -4.25 -0.57
C TYR A 47 1.30 -4.89 0.19
N ALA A 48 0.77 -4.19 1.20
CA ALA A 48 -0.39 -4.64 1.96
C ALA A 48 -1.63 -4.80 1.08
N MET A 49 -1.86 -3.89 0.13
CA MET A 49 -2.98 -3.97 -0.81
C MET A 49 -2.81 -5.08 -1.85
N GLN A 50 -1.61 -5.55 -2.09
CA GLN A 50 -1.36 -6.77 -2.88
C GLN A 50 -1.39 -8.06 -2.06
N HIS A 51 -1.40 -7.94 -0.72
CA HIS A 51 -1.44 -9.08 0.20
C HIS A 51 -2.49 -8.85 1.30
N PRO A 52 -3.77 -8.56 0.93
CA PRO A 52 -4.79 -8.15 1.90
C PRO A 52 -5.15 -9.25 2.90
N ASP A 53 -4.98 -10.51 2.56
CA ASP A 53 -5.22 -11.62 3.48
C ASP A 53 -4.16 -11.73 4.58
N ARG A 54 -3.04 -11.06 4.41
CA ARG A 54 -1.95 -11.04 5.38
C ARG A 54 -1.88 -9.72 6.14
N TYR A 55 -2.00 -8.59 5.45
CA TYR A 55 -1.81 -7.24 6.00
C TYR A 55 -3.08 -6.39 6.10
N GLY A 56 -4.17 -6.84 5.50
CA GLY A 56 -5.46 -6.14 5.50
C GLY A 56 -6.60 -7.02 6.03
N ARG A 57 -6.33 -7.92 6.96
CA ARG A 57 -7.34 -8.86 7.50
C ARG A 57 -8.43 -8.16 8.28
N SER A 58 -8.08 -7.22 9.16
CA SER A 58 -9.06 -6.41 9.86
C SER A 58 -9.57 -5.29 8.96
N ALA A 59 -10.81 -4.88 9.17
CA ALA A 59 -11.41 -3.75 8.45
C ALA A 59 -10.59 -2.47 8.62
N LYS A 60 -10.09 -2.20 9.82
CA LYS A 60 -9.28 -1.01 10.12
C LYS A 60 -7.92 -1.03 9.45
N SER A 61 -7.23 -2.18 9.45
CA SER A 61 -5.96 -2.32 8.74
C SER A 61 -6.14 -2.15 7.23
N PHE A 62 -7.17 -2.79 6.68
CA PHE A 62 -7.52 -2.63 5.26
C PHE A 62 -7.78 -1.17 4.91
N ALA A 63 -8.59 -0.48 5.69
CA ALA A 63 -8.92 0.94 5.49
C ALA A 63 -7.66 1.82 5.57
N ALA A 64 -6.77 1.57 6.53
CA ALA A 64 -5.54 2.33 6.69
C ALA A 64 -4.63 2.24 5.45
N HIS A 65 -4.45 1.03 4.91
CA HIS A 65 -3.59 0.83 3.74
C HIS A 65 -4.25 1.32 2.44
N LEU A 66 -5.54 1.09 2.26
CA LEU A 66 -6.25 1.56 1.07
C LEU A 66 -6.30 3.09 1.01
N THR A 67 -6.60 3.75 2.12
CA THR A 67 -6.60 5.21 2.19
C THR A 67 -5.20 5.80 2.06
N GLY A 68 -4.18 5.13 2.59
CA GLY A 68 -2.78 5.51 2.42
C GLY A 68 -2.35 5.51 0.94
N LEU A 69 -2.70 4.45 0.22
CA LEU A 69 -2.46 4.34 -1.23
C LEU A 69 -3.19 5.44 -2.00
N CYS A 70 -4.48 5.64 -1.73
CA CYS A 70 -5.30 6.70 -2.34
C CYS A 70 -4.68 8.08 -2.12
N THR A 71 -4.34 8.39 -0.87
CA THR A 71 -3.84 9.70 -0.49
C THR A 71 -2.50 10.01 -1.15
N TRP A 72 -1.58 9.05 -1.18
CA TRP A 72 -0.27 9.26 -1.80
C TRP A 72 -0.38 9.53 -3.31
N LEU A 73 -1.27 8.82 -4.00
CA LEU A 73 -1.46 9.01 -5.44
C LEU A 73 -2.21 10.30 -5.79
N GLU A 74 -3.19 10.69 -4.99
CA GLU A 74 -4.06 11.84 -5.28
C GLU A 74 -3.64 13.15 -4.58
N ASN A 75 -2.90 13.06 -3.48
CA ASN A 75 -2.46 14.21 -2.69
C ASN A 75 -1.16 13.91 -1.93
N GLU A 76 -0.08 13.65 -2.65
CA GLU A 76 1.22 13.30 -2.05
C GLU A 76 1.69 14.34 -1.04
N ALA A 77 1.56 15.64 -1.36
CA ALA A 77 1.99 16.73 -0.48
C ALA A 77 1.24 16.75 0.86
N GLY A 78 -0.03 16.37 0.88
CA GLY A 78 -0.85 16.31 2.09
C GLY A 78 -0.89 14.93 2.75
N ALA A 79 -0.18 13.94 2.22
CA ALA A 79 -0.32 12.53 2.63
C ALA A 79 -0.06 12.32 4.12
N GLN A 80 0.97 12.91 4.68
CA GLN A 80 1.30 12.77 6.09
C GLN A 80 0.19 13.27 7.01
N SER A 81 -0.39 14.42 6.71
CA SER A 81 -1.48 15.02 7.47
C SER A 81 -2.77 14.19 7.37
N VAL A 82 -3.12 13.74 6.15
CA VAL A 82 -4.30 12.89 5.92
C VAL A 82 -4.13 11.54 6.62
N ASN A 83 -2.97 10.90 6.52
CA ASN A 83 -2.69 9.64 7.19
C ASN A 83 -2.82 9.77 8.72
N ALA A 84 -2.37 10.88 9.30
CA ALA A 84 -2.54 11.15 10.72
C ALA A 84 -4.03 11.26 11.11
N SER A 85 -4.84 11.93 10.29
CA SER A 85 -6.30 12.02 10.51
C SER A 85 -6.99 10.67 10.40
N VAL A 86 -6.65 9.87 9.40
CA VAL A 86 -7.16 8.51 9.24
C VAL A 86 -6.79 7.65 10.46
N GLN A 87 -5.55 7.74 10.91
CA GLN A 87 -5.07 6.98 12.07
C GLN A 87 -5.85 7.33 13.34
N ARG A 88 -6.08 8.62 13.60
CA ARG A 88 -6.92 9.05 14.74
C ARG A 88 -8.34 8.52 14.64
N TRP A 89 -8.94 8.62 13.45
CA TRP A 89 -10.30 8.13 13.23
C TRP A 89 -10.40 6.62 13.42
N LEU A 90 -9.47 5.84 12.86
CA LEU A 90 -9.45 4.38 12.98
C LEU A 90 -9.10 3.90 14.39
N SER A 91 -8.42 4.70 15.20
CA SER A 91 -8.14 4.38 16.62
C SER A 91 -9.36 4.49 17.52
N GLY A 92 -10.40 5.19 17.07
CA GLY A 92 -11.68 5.32 17.76
C GLY A 92 -12.70 4.26 17.33
N PRO A 93 -13.97 4.39 17.75
CA PRO A 93 -15.06 3.48 17.39
C PRO A 93 -15.59 3.74 15.97
N SER A 94 -14.71 3.74 14.98
CA SER A 94 -15.06 3.99 13.57
C SER A 94 -15.83 2.79 12.98
N PRO A 95 -16.97 3.02 12.30
CA PRO A 95 -17.80 1.96 11.72
C PRO A 95 -17.29 1.56 10.33
N VAL A 96 -16.09 0.99 10.25
CA VAL A 96 -15.56 0.46 8.99
C VAL A 96 -15.82 -1.02 8.85
N ALA A 97 -16.23 -1.44 7.65
CA ALA A 97 -16.34 -2.84 7.26
C ALA A 97 -15.38 -3.12 6.12
N ARG A 98 -14.77 -4.31 6.12
CA ARG A 98 -13.90 -4.73 5.02
C ARG A 98 -14.78 -5.02 3.79
N PRO A 99 -14.60 -4.29 2.68
CA PRO A 99 -15.38 -4.54 1.48
C PRO A 99 -14.92 -5.82 0.76
N PRO A 100 -15.71 -6.34 -0.18
CA PRO A 100 -15.25 -7.42 -1.05
C PRO A 100 -13.98 -7.06 -1.79
N LEU A 101 -13.05 -8.01 -1.89
CA LEU A 101 -11.78 -7.82 -2.56
C LEU A 101 -11.95 -7.89 -4.08
N PRO A 102 -11.13 -7.13 -4.85
CA PRO A 102 -11.09 -7.29 -6.31
C PRO A 102 -10.48 -8.66 -6.69
N PRO A 103 -10.71 -9.12 -7.93
CA PRO A 103 -10.22 -10.44 -8.37
C PRO A 103 -8.70 -10.51 -8.57
N SER A 104 -8.03 -9.36 -8.68
CA SER A 104 -6.57 -9.26 -8.78
C SER A 104 -6.10 -7.93 -8.21
N TYR A 105 -4.79 -7.80 -8.01
CA TYR A 105 -4.19 -6.62 -7.35
C TYR A 105 -3.18 -5.89 -8.24
N GLY A 106 -3.37 -6.00 -9.56
CA GLY A 106 -2.51 -5.36 -10.56
C GLY A 106 -1.40 -6.26 -11.08
N ALA A 107 -0.85 -5.89 -12.23
CA ALA A 107 0.18 -6.67 -12.93
C ALA A 107 1.60 -6.38 -12.44
N LEU A 108 1.86 -5.20 -11.87
CA LEU A 108 3.18 -4.85 -11.34
C LEU A 108 3.32 -5.35 -9.89
N THR A 109 4.54 -5.64 -9.49
CA THR A 109 4.86 -6.19 -8.17
C THR A 109 6.05 -5.46 -7.55
N ILE A 110 6.41 -5.83 -6.34
CA ILE A 110 7.59 -5.28 -5.66
C ILE A 110 8.91 -5.43 -6.45
N ARG A 111 8.93 -6.31 -7.45
CA ARG A 111 10.09 -6.45 -8.36
C ARG A 111 10.47 -5.12 -9.01
N GLU A 112 9.49 -4.26 -9.30
CA GLU A 112 9.75 -2.92 -9.84
C GLU A 112 10.74 -2.12 -8.97
N LEU A 113 10.62 -2.24 -7.65
CA LEU A 113 11.50 -1.56 -6.70
C LEU A 113 12.86 -2.23 -6.57
N VAL A 114 12.88 -3.56 -6.61
CA VAL A 114 14.14 -4.33 -6.52
C VAL A 114 15.07 -3.98 -7.68
N GLU A 115 14.52 -3.78 -8.87
CA GLU A 115 15.27 -3.43 -10.09
C GLU A 115 15.66 -1.94 -10.17
N ALA A 116 15.08 -1.08 -9.35
CA ALA A 116 15.36 0.35 -9.32
C ALA A 116 16.48 0.67 -8.31
N GLU A 117 17.69 0.92 -8.80
CA GLU A 117 18.89 1.04 -7.98
C GLU A 117 19.10 2.43 -7.39
N ASP A 118 18.66 3.49 -8.06
CA ASP A 118 18.81 4.86 -7.57
C ASP A 118 17.47 5.46 -7.08
N PRO A 119 17.52 6.50 -6.21
CA PRO A 119 16.31 7.06 -5.61
C PRO A 119 15.30 7.63 -6.60
N ALA A 120 15.73 8.22 -7.72
CA ALA A 120 14.83 8.78 -8.72
C ALA A 120 14.07 7.67 -9.45
N ARG A 121 14.77 6.63 -9.90
CA ARG A 121 14.15 5.45 -10.54
C ARG A 121 13.26 4.69 -9.56
N TYR A 122 13.66 4.63 -8.29
CA TYR A 122 12.87 4.00 -7.24
C TYR A 122 11.52 4.71 -7.06
N GLY A 123 11.51 6.04 -6.97
CA GLY A 123 10.29 6.83 -6.87
C GLY A 123 9.36 6.65 -8.07
N GLU A 124 9.90 6.63 -9.28
CA GLU A 124 9.14 6.37 -10.52
C GLU A 124 8.57 4.96 -10.56
N ALA A 125 9.38 3.96 -10.22
CA ALA A 125 8.95 2.56 -10.15
C ALA A 125 7.84 2.36 -9.11
N LEU A 126 7.99 2.98 -7.95
CA LEU A 126 6.98 2.96 -6.90
C LEU A 126 5.66 3.57 -7.38
N ARG A 127 5.72 4.70 -8.08
CA ARG A 127 4.51 5.34 -8.62
C ARG A 127 3.79 4.44 -9.62
N ARG A 128 4.52 3.79 -10.51
CA ARG A 128 3.93 2.82 -11.47
C ARG A 128 3.29 1.63 -10.73
N TRP A 129 3.99 1.07 -9.77
CA TRP A 129 3.49 -0.06 -8.98
C TRP A 129 2.25 0.32 -8.17
N ALA A 130 2.30 1.45 -7.46
CA ALA A 130 1.17 1.97 -6.70
C ALA A 130 -0.05 2.23 -7.60
N GLN A 131 0.15 2.84 -8.77
CA GLN A 131 -0.93 3.12 -9.72
C GLN A 131 -1.55 1.83 -10.26
N SER A 132 -0.73 0.84 -10.58
CA SER A 132 -1.19 -0.48 -11.04
C SER A 132 -2.08 -1.16 -9.99
N THR A 133 -1.64 -1.14 -8.73
CA THR A 133 -2.43 -1.68 -7.61
C THR A 133 -3.71 -0.89 -7.38
N TRP A 134 -3.63 0.44 -7.38
CA TRP A 134 -4.80 1.31 -7.22
C TRP A 134 -5.86 1.08 -8.30
N ASN A 135 -5.44 0.93 -9.55
CA ASN A 135 -6.35 0.64 -10.66
C ASN A 135 -7.09 -0.68 -10.47
N ALA A 136 -6.43 -1.70 -9.90
CA ALA A 136 -7.07 -2.97 -9.57
C ALA A 136 -8.17 -2.83 -8.51
N TYR A 137 -8.06 -1.83 -7.65
CA TYR A 137 -9.06 -1.48 -6.62
C TYR A 137 -10.10 -0.45 -7.10
N ALA A 138 -10.32 -0.31 -8.40
CA ALA A 138 -11.22 0.72 -8.96
C ALA A 138 -12.62 0.71 -8.32
N SER A 139 -13.17 -0.47 -8.02
CA SER A 139 -14.47 -0.61 -7.35
C SER A 139 -14.53 0.00 -5.93
N LEU A 140 -13.38 0.27 -5.32
CA LEU A 140 -13.27 0.81 -3.96
C LEU A 140 -12.76 2.25 -3.92
N HIS A 141 -12.55 2.91 -5.05
CA HIS A 141 -12.06 4.30 -5.08
C HIS A 141 -13.00 5.25 -4.34
N VAL A 142 -14.30 5.12 -4.57
CA VAL A 142 -15.33 5.94 -3.89
C VAL A 142 -15.30 5.69 -2.38
N THR A 143 -15.20 4.43 -1.98
CA THR A 143 -15.12 4.04 -0.56
C THR A 143 -13.88 4.65 0.11
N ALA A 144 -12.71 4.54 -0.51
CA ALA A 144 -11.47 5.09 0.04
C ALA A 144 -11.56 6.61 0.24
N ARG A 145 -12.05 7.32 -0.77
CA ARG A 145 -12.24 8.78 -0.69
C ARG A 145 -13.26 9.17 0.38
N ALA A 146 -14.34 8.40 0.53
CA ALA A 146 -15.34 8.63 1.58
C ALA A 146 -14.75 8.43 2.99
N TRP A 147 -13.92 7.41 3.18
CA TRP A 147 -13.23 7.20 4.46
C TRP A 147 -12.26 8.33 4.80
N ILE A 148 -11.52 8.83 3.81
CA ILE A 148 -10.65 9.99 3.98
C ILE A 148 -11.47 11.22 4.39
N ALA A 149 -12.55 11.53 3.68
CA ALA A 149 -13.44 12.66 4.00
C ALA A 149 -14.02 12.55 5.41
N THR A 150 -14.46 11.36 5.81
CA THR A 150 -14.97 11.10 7.17
C THR A 150 -13.89 11.34 8.23
N SER A 151 -12.65 10.87 7.97
CA SER A 151 -11.54 11.04 8.90
C SER A 151 -11.17 12.52 9.10
N LEU A 152 -11.21 13.31 8.03
CA LEU A 152 -10.93 14.75 8.09
C LEU A 152 -11.99 15.51 8.88
N SER A 153 -13.27 15.11 8.78
CA SER A 153 -14.36 15.68 9.56
C SER A 153 -14.35 15.26 11.03
N TYR A 154 -13.80 14.09 11.34
CA TYR A 154 -13.71 13.55 12.70
C TYR A 154 -12.84 14.42 13.62
N GLY A 155 -11.75 14.97 13.09
CA GLY A 155 -10.82 15.82 13.85
C GLY A 155 -11.35 17.23 14.15
N ASN A 156 -12.49 17.62 13.57
CA ASN A 156 -13.09 18.95 13.71
C ASN A 156 -14.29 18.97 14.70
N ARG A 157 -14.48 17.94 15.51
CA ARG A 157 -15.55 17.87 16.51
C ARG A 157 -15.03 18.11 17.90
#